data_c456135fc40581cb04add90eaa8654d5
#
_entry.id   c456135fc40581cb04add90eaa8654d5
#
_cell.length_a   1.000
_cell.length_b   1.000
_cell.length_c   1.000
_cell.angle_alpha   90.00
_cell.angle_beta   90.00
_cell.angle_gamma   90.00
#
_symmetry.space_group_name_H-M   'P 1'
#
loop_
_entity.id
_entity.type
_entity.pdbx_description
1 polymer ?
#
loop_
_entity_poly.entity_id
_entity_poly.type
_entity_poly.pdbx_seq_one_letter_code
_entity_poly.pdbx_strand_id
1 'polypeptide(L)'
;CIRDRLAAYPMSKKEFVGRKFFNVIFLITMFFGGGMIPTFILINQLHMVNTVWAILIPGAFNVWNMILARTYYQSIPKELREASAIDGANEIQHFFQIMMPVCKPIIAVLALWSFVGMWNSYFDAMIYLNDANLQPLQLVLRSILVQNTPQPGMIADIQSTAEMAKVAEQLKYATIVVSSLPLLIMYPFFQKYFDKGVMVGSVKG
;
A
#
# COMPACT_ATOMS: atom_id res chain seq x y z
N CYS A 1 3.99 -2.62 -5.11
CA CYS A 1 4.16 -1.44 -5.97
C CYS A 1 4.94 -1.72 -7.27
N ILE A 2 6.09 -2.41 -7.25
CA ILE A 2 6.84 -2.74 -8.49
C ILE A 2 6.06 -3.75 -9.33
N ARG A 3 5.49 -4.78 -8.72
CA ARG A 3 4.70 -5.82 -9.40
C ARG A 3 3.47 -5.26 -10.10
N ASP A 4 2.75 -4.34 -9.44
CA ASP A 4 1.55 -3.69 -10.01
C ASP A 4 1.89 -2.97 -11.31
N ARG A 5 3.04 -2.29 -11.37
CA ARG A 5 3.52 -1.56 -12.56
C ARG A 5 3.97 -2.48 -13.68
N LEU A 6 4.68 -3.57 -13.34
CA LEU A 6 5.08 -4.58 -14.32
C LEU A 6 3.86 -5.25 -14.97
N ALA A 7 2.81 -5.54 -14.18
CA ALA A 7 1.57 -6.08 -14.70
C ALA A 7 0.76 -5.03 -15.49
N ALA A 8 0.78 -3.76 -15.08
CA ALA A 8 0.04 -2.68 -15.73
C ALA A 8 0.56 -2.39 -17.14
N TYR A 9 1.87 -2.55 -17.39
CA TYR A 9 2.47 -2.22 -18.68
C TYR A 9 1.93 -3.07 -19.84
N PRO A 10 2.00 -4.41 -19.83
CA PRO A 10 1.39 -5.20 -20.91
C PRO A 10 -0.12 -4.99 -20.99
N MET A 11 -0.79 -4.78 -19.84
CA MET A 11 -2.24 -4.54 -19.81
C MET A 11 -2.63 -3.16 -20.37
N SER A 12 -1.71 -2.22 -20.48
CA SER A 12 -1.95 -0.92 -21.14
C SER A 12 -2.00 -1.02 -22.66
N LYS A 13 -1.37 -2.04 -23.24
CA LYS A 13 -1.28 -2.23 -24.69
C LYS A 13 -2.54 -2.86 -25.26
N LYS A 14 -3.01 -2.33 -26.42
CA LYS A 14 -4.19 -2.87 -27.09
C LYS A 14 -3.90 -4.20 -27.78
N GLU A 15 -2.66 -4.39 -28.21
CA GLU A 15 -2.18 -5.56 -28.96
C GLU A 15 -1.91 -6.78 -28.05
N PHE A 16 -1.93 -6.61 -26.72
CA PHE A 16 -1.65 -7.71 -25.81
C PHE A 16 -2.72 -8.79 -25.87
N VAL A 17 -2.32 -9.97 -26.36
CA VAL A 17 -3.18 -11.16 -26.45
C VAL A 17 -3.57 -11.62 -25.04
N GLY A 18 -4.88 -11.81 -24.80
CA GLY A 18 -5.37 -12.18 -23.46
C GLY A 18 -5.70 -10.99 -22.54
N ARG A 19 -5.53 -9.74 -22.97
CA ARG A 19 -5.84 -8.53 -22.16
C ARG A 19 -7.24 -8.57 -21.56
N LYS A 20 -8.26 -9.01 -22.32
CA LYS A 20 -9.65 -9.11 -21.83
C LYS A 20 -9.76 -10.15 -20.72
N PHE A 21 -9.16 -11.32 -20.92
CA PHE A 21 -9.15 -12.41 -19.95
C PHE A 21 -8.51 -12.01 -18.62
N PHE A 22 -7.30 -11.47 -18.65
CA PHE A 22 -6.62 -11.00 -17.43
C PHE A 22 -7.37 -9.85 -16.75
N ASN A 23 -7.97 -8.92 -17.50
CA ASN A 23 -8.80 -7.88 -16.92
C ASN A 23 -9.97 -8.44 -16.12
N VAL A 24 -10.67 -9.45 -16.67
CA VAL A 24 -11.80 -10.09 -15.97
C VAL A 24 -11.32 -10.79 -14.71
N ILE A 25 -10.20 -11.52 -14.76
CA ILE A 25 -9.63 -12.17 -13.57
C ILE A 25 -9.30 -11.13 -12.50
N PHE A 26 -8.59 -10.04 -12.84
CA PHE A 26 -8.25 -9.01 -11.87
C PHE A 26 -9.50 -8.32 -11.30
N LEU A 27 -10.52 -8.07 -12.11
CA LEU A 27 -11.77 -7.52 -11.62
C LEU A 27 -12.50 -8.49 -10.68
N ILE A 28 -12.55 -9.78 -11.02
CA ILE A 28 -13.14 -10.79 -10.13
C ILE A 28 -12.41 -10.80 -8.78
N THR A 29 -11.08 -10.84 -8.77
CA THR A 29 -10.31 -10.85 -7.51
C THR A 29 -10.42 -9.55 -6.71
N MET A 30 -10.77 -8.44 -7.35
CA MET A 30 -11.01 -7.16 -6.68
C MET A 30 -12.36 -7.14 -5.93
N PHE A 31 -13.41 -7.73 -6.51
CA PHE A 31 -14.76 -7.71 -5.94
C PHE A 31 -15.07 -8.95 -5.10
N PHE A 32 -14.44 -10.07 -5.39
CA PHE A 32 -14.66 -11.34 -4.69
C PHE A 32 -13.40 -11.75 -3.91
N GLY A 33 -13.37 -11.39 -2.64
CA GLY A 33 -12.36 -11.87 -1.70
C GLY A 33 -12.84 -13.15 -1.00
N GLY A 34 -11.93 -14.07 -0.73
CA GLY A 34 -12.25 -15.31 0.01
C GLY A 34 -12.60 -15.08 1.49
N GLY A 35 -12.35 -13.89 2.00
CA GLY A 35 -12.53 -13.56 3.41
C GLY A 35 -11.31 -13.91 4.28
N MET A 36 -11.38 -13.54 5.55
CA MET A 36 -10.27 -13.67 6.49
C MET A 36 -9.95 -15.14 6.80
N ILE A 37 -10.97 -15.97 7.06
CA ILE A 37 -10.78 -17.36 7.48
C ILE A 37 -10.09 -18.21 6.40
N PRO A 38 -10.56 -18.24 5.14
CA PRO A 38 -9.87 -18.95 4.07
C PRO A 38 -8.44 -18.46 3.84
N THR A 39 -8.20 -17.14 3.94
CA THR A 39 -6.86 -16.57 3.79
C THR A 39 -5.94 -17.04 4.93
N PHE A 40 -6.43 -17.06 6.17
CA PHE A 40 -5.67 -17.58 7.32
C PHE A 40 -5.30 -19.05 7.13
N ILE A 41 -6.25 -19.89 6.72
CA ILE A 41 -6.01 -21.31 6.47
C ILE A 41 -4.94 -21.50 5.39
N LEU A 42 -5.01 -20.73 4.30
CA LEU A 42 -4.00 -20.80 3.23
C LEU A 42 -2.62 -20.39 3.73
N ILE A 43 -2.49 -19.29 4.47
CA ILE A 43 -1.22 -18.82 5.04
C ILE A 43 -0.64 -19.84 6.02
N ASN A 44 -1.50 -20.47 6.82
CA ASN A 44 -1.11 -21.51 7.75
C ASN A 44 -0.62 -22.78 7.02
N GLN A 45 -1.31 -23.22 5.99
CA GLN A 45 -0.88 -24.36 5.16
C GLN A 45 0.45 -24.11 4.45
N LEU A 46 0.74 -22.87 4.09
CA LEU A 46 2.01 -22.44 3.49
C LEU A 46 3.12 -22.25 4.52
N HIS A 47 2.87 -22.55 5.80
CA HIS A 47 3.83 -22.37 6.91
C HIS A 47 4.40 -20.95 7.01
N MET A 48 3.58 -19.94 6.65
CA MET A 48 4.01 -18.54 6.66
C MET A 48 3.59 -17.80 7.94
N VAL A 49 2.75 -18.39 8.80
CA VAL A 49 2.35 -17.82 10.09
C VAL A 49 3.59 -17.51 10.92
N ASN A 50 3.57 -16.40 11.64
CA ASN A 50 4.70 -15.87 12.42
C ASN A 50 5.96 -15.56 11.59
N THR A 51 5.76 -15.18 10.33
CA THR A 51 6.82 -14.67 9.47
C THR A 51 6.37 -13.36 8.78
N VAL A 52 7.32 -12.52 8.42
CA VAL A 52 7.04 -11.28 7.67
C VAL A 52 6.39 -11.57 6.31
N TRP A 53 6.61 -12.75 5.76
CA TRP A 53 6.04 -13.17 4.47
C TRP A 53 4.52 -13.31 4.50
N ALA A 54 3.93 -13.61 5.67
CA ALA A 54 2.47 -13.67 5.85
C ALA A 54 1.78 -12.34 5.51
N ILE A 55 2.47 -11.21 5.68
CA ILE A 55 1.97 -9.86 5.37
C ILE A 55 2.41 -9.44 3.97
N LEU A 56 3.68 -9.68 3.62
CA LEU A 56 4.27 -9.19 2.37
C LEU A 56 3.70 -9.86 1.11
N ILE A 57 3.45 -11.17 1.15
CA ILE A 57 3.00 -11.90 -0.04
C ILE A 57 1.56 -11.59 -0.40
N PRO A 58 0.56 -11.64 0.51
CA PRO A 58 -0.80 -11.25 0.19
C PRO A 58 -0.92 -9.79 -0.23
N GLY A 59 -0.18 -8.89 0.43
CA GLY A 59 -0.15 -7.46 0.11
C GLY A 59 0.73 -7.07 -1.10
N ALA A 60 1.41 -8.03 -1.73
CA ALA A 60 2.41 -7.75 -2.76
C ALA A 60 1.82 -7.25 -4.09
N PHE A 61 0.56 -7.53 -4.36
CA PHE A 61 -0.14 -7.11 -5.56
C PHE A 61 -1.47 -6.46 -5.21
N ASN A 62 -1.69 -5.25 -5.72
CA ASN A 62 -2.93 -4.52 -5.54
C ASN A 62 -3.54 -4.19 -6.90
N VAL A 63 -4.72 -4.76 -7.18
CA VAL A 63 -5.41 -4.59 -8.46
C VAL A 63 -5.75 -3.13 -8.72
N TRP A 64 -6.16 -2.38 -7.69
CA TRP A 64 -6.45 -0.95 -7.82
C TRP A 64 -5.23 -0.15 -8.28
N ASN A 65 -4.08 -0.38 -7.64
CA ASN A 65 -2.82 0.26 -8.03
C ASN A 65 -2.42 -0.10 -9.47
N MET A 66 -2.63 -1.36 -9.88
CA MET A 66 -2.38 -1.80 -11.24
C MET A 66 -3.29 -1.08 -12.25
N ILE A 67 -4.58 -0.92 -11.95
CA ILE A 67 -5.53 -0.21 -12.82
C ILE A 67 -5.13 1.26 -12.96
N LEU A 68 -4.75 1.93 -11.87
CA LEU A 68 -4.27 3.31 -11.90
C LEU A 68 -3.00 3.46 -12.75
N ALA A 69 -2.01 2.61 -12.52
CA ALA A 69 -0.78 2.60 -13.34
C ALA A 69 -1.09 2.38 -14.82
N ARG A 70 -1.96 1.41 -15.13
CA ARG A 70 -2.40 1.13 -16.50
C ARG A 70 -3.08 2.34 -17.16
N THR A 71 -3.99 2.99 -16.46
CA THR A 71 -4.70 4.17 -16.99
C THR A 71 -3.72 5.30 -17.28
N TYR A 72 -2.76 5.53 -16.40
CA TYR A 72 -1.70 6.51 -16.62
C TYR A 72 -0.82 6.14 -17.82
N TYR A 73 -0.41 4.87 -17.98
CA TYR A 73 0.37 4.42 -19.14
C TYR A 73 -0.38 4.60 -20.47
N GLN A 74 -1.71 4.48 -20.45
CA GLN A 74 -2.54 4.70 -21.62
C GLN A 74 -2.68 6.19 -22.01
N SER A 75 -2.42 7.12 -21.10
CA SER A 75 -2.44 8.55 -21.38
C SER A 75 -1.16 9.06 -22.04
N ILE A 76 -0.10 8.25 -22.06
CA ILE A 76 1.17 8.61 -22.68
C ILE A 76 1.04 8.50 -24.21
N PRO A 77 1.56 9.48 -24.96
CA PRO A 77 1.52 9.48 -26.42
C PRO A 77 2.19 8.23 -27.01
N LYS A 78 1.57 7.65 -28.04
CA LYS A 78 2.08 6.45 -28.71
C LYS A 78 3.37 6.70 -29.49
N GLU A 79 3.56 7.92 -29.91
CA GLU A 79 4.73 8.41 -30.68
C GLU A 79 6.03 8.13 -29.94
N LEU A 80 5.99 8.15 -28.60
CA LEU A 80 7.14 7.81 -27.76
C LEU A 80 7.57 6.35 -27.94
N ARG A 81 6.59 5.46 -28.06
CA ARG A 81 6.84 4.03 -28.29
C ARG A 81 7.33 3.78 -29.72
N GLU A 82 6.70 4.44 -30.70
CA GLU A 82 7.06 4.32 -32.11
C GLU A 82 8.48 4.81 -32.35
N ALA A 83 8.84 5.97 -31.79
CA ALA A 83 10.20 6.49 -31.86
C ALA A 83 11.23 5.51 -31.25
N SER A 84 10.94 4.97 -30.06
CA SER A 84 11.85 4.00 -29.44
C SER A 84 12.00 2.70 -30.22
N ALA A 85 10.96 2.27 -30.92
CA ALA A 85 11.00 1.09 -31.78
C ALA A 85 11.86 1.35 -33.05
N ILE A 86 11.80 2.57 -33.60
CA ILE A 86 12.68 2.99 -34.71
C ILE A 86 14.16 3.00 -34.26
N ASP A 87 14.42 3.43 -33.01
CA ASP A 87 15.76 3.41 -32.41
C ASP A 87 16.24 2.00 -32.02
N GLY A 88 15.43 0.95 -32.31
CA GLY A 88 15.79 -0.45 -32.06
C GLY A 88 15.63 -0.90 -30.61
N ALA A 89 14.94 -0.14 -29.76
CA ALA A 89 14.70 -0.53 -28.39
C ALA A 89 13.69 -1.70 -28.30
N ASN A 90 14.05 -2.73 -27.54
CA ASN A 90 13.13 -3.79 -27.21
C ASN A 90 12.11 -3.33 -26.14
N GLU A 91 11.05 -4.12 -25.93
CA GLU A 91 9.96 -3.81 -25.00
C GLU A 91 10.43 -3.61 -23.55
N ILE A 92 11.45 -4.33 -23.12
CA ILE A 92 12.04 -4.22 -21.78
C ILE A 92 12.81 -2.91 -21.66
N GLN A 93 13.63 -2.58 -22.66
CA GLN A 93 14.36 -1.31 -22.73
C GLN A 93 13.38 -0.12 -22.76
N HIS A 94 12.35 -0.18 -23.61
CA HIS A 94 11.30 0.84 -23.64
C HIS A 94 10.66 1.04 -22.27
N PHE A 95 10.31 -0.05 -21.57
CA PHE A 95 9.69 0.04 -20.23
C PHE A 95 10.61 0.70 -19.21
N PHE A 96 11.86 0.21 -19.07
CA PHE A 96 12.75 0.70 -18.00
C PHE A 96 13.40 2.03 -18.33
N GLN A 97 13.79 2.28 -19.59
CA GLN A 97 14.55 3.46 -19.96
C GLN A 97 13.67 4.65 -20.36
N ILE A 98 12.46 4.42 -20.86
CA ILE A 98 11.59 5.47 -21.36
C ILE A 98 10.34 5.60 -20.49
N MET A 99 9.54 4.53 -20.37
CA MET A 99 8.28 4.60 -19.64
C MET A 99 8.45 4.89 -18.15
N MET A 100 9.37 4.22 -17.47
CA MET A 100 9.59 4.41 -16.03
C MET A 100 10.02 5.85 -15.68
N PRO A 101 10.96 6.49 -16.39
CA PRO A 101 11.30 7.90 -16.15
C PRO A 101 10.16 8.88 -16.40
N VAL A 102 9.38 8.67 -17.48
CA VAL A 102 8.24 9.52 -17.81
C VAL A 102 7.10 9.36 -16.77
N CYS A 103 6.94 8.15 -16.23
CA CYS A 103 5.90 7.82 -15.27
C CYS A 103 6.28 8.11 -13.81
N LYS A 104 7.36 8.83 -13.54
CA LYS A 104 7.76 9.18 -12.16
C LYS A 104 6.63 9.74 -11.28
N PRO A 105 5.72 10.61 -11.77
CA PRO A 105 4.63 11.12 -10.93
C PRO A 105 3.71 10.01 -10.41
N ILE A 106 3.18 9.16 -11.29
CA ILE A 106 2.30 8.07 -10.84
C ILE A 106 3.04 7.04 -9.98
N ILE A 107 4.33 6.82 -10.24
CA ILE A 107 5.17 5.94 -9.43
C ILE A 107 5.27 6.46 -8.00
N ALA A 108 5.46 7.76 -7.82
CA ALA A 108 5.52 8.40 -6.51
C ALA A 108 4.18 8.28 -5.76
N VAL A 109 3.05 8.53 -6.45
CA VAL A 109 1.71 8.38 -5.87
C VAL A 109 1.47 6.96 -5.37
N LEU A 110 1.72 5.97 -6.22
CA LEU A 110 1.52 4.56 -5.86
C LEU A 110 2.47 4.09 -4.77
N ALA A 111 3.71 4.61 -4.75
CA ALA A 111 4.67 4.33 -3.69
C ALA A 111 4.21 4.91 -2.35
N LEU A 112 3.71 6.15 -2.34
CA LEU A 112 3.17 6.79 -1.15
C LEU A 112 1.95 6.01 -0.62
N TRP A 113 0.99 5.65 -1.47
CA TRP A 113 -0.19 4.88 -1.06
C TRP A 113 0.18 3.50 -0.48
N SER A 114 1.12 2.81 -1.14
CA SER A 114 1.62 1.53 -0.62
C SER A 114 2.32 1.69 0.72
N PHE A 115 3.11 2.75 0.88
CA PHE A 115 3.79 3.05 2.14
C PHE A 115 2.79 3.36 3.27
N VAL A 116 1.83 4.26 3.02
CA VAL A 116 0.79 4.62 4.00
C VAL A 116 -0.06 3.42 4.37
N GLY A 117 -0.44 2.60 3.39
CA GLY A 117 -1.20 1.37 3.62
C GLY A 117 -0.45 0.37 4.51
N MET A 118 0.83 0.12 4.21
CA MET A 118 1.66 -0.78 5.03
C MET A 118 1.97 -0.18 6.41
N TRP A 119 2.20 1.12 6.50
CA TRP A 119 2.43 1.79 7.78
C TRP A 119 1.23 1.65 8.72
N ASN A 120 0.01 1.75 8.20
CA ASN A 120 -1.22 1.65 9.00
C ASN A 120 -1.72 0.20 9.18
N SER A 121 -1.07 -0.79 8.59
CA SER A 121 -1.50 -2.19 8.68
C SER A 121 -1.10 -2.78 10.04
N TYR A 122 -2.03 -2.80 10.97
CA TYR A 122 -1.88 -3.50 12.25
C TYR A 122 -2.69 -4.79 12.31
N PHE A 123 -3.80 -4.84 11.54
CA PHE A 123 -4.78 -5.93 11.66
C PHE A 123 -4.22 -7.27 11.18
N ASP A 124 -3.58 -7.27 10.01
CA ASP A 124 -2.93 -8.48 9.49
C ASP A 124 -1.78 -8.92 10.39
N ALA A 125 -1.00 -7.97 10.90
CA ALA A 125 0.06 -8.27 11.86
C ALA A 125 -0.46 -8.89 13.15
N MET A 126 -1.62 -8.43 13.65
CA MET A 126 -2.26 -8.98 14.84
C MET A 126 -2.72 -10.44 14.64
N ILE A 127 -3.11 -10.80 13.41
CA ILE A 127 -3.59 -12.16 13.10
C ILE A 127 -2.43 -13.11 12.84
N TYR A 128 -1.38 -12.65 12.14
CA TYR A 128 -0.35 -13.54 11.62
C TYR A 128 0.97 -13.53 12.40
N LEU A 129 1.26 -12.48 13.20
CA LEU A 129 2.53 -12.34 13.92
C LEU A 129 2.34 -12.53 15.42
N ASN A 130 2.92 -13.58 15.96
CA ASN A 130 2.91 -13.88 17.40
C ASN A 130 4.20 -13.38 18.09
N ASP A 131 5.32 -13.31 17.37
CA ASP A 131 6.59 -12.84 17.92
C ASP A 131 6.60 -11.32 18.07
N ALA A 132 6.87 -10.84 19.29
CA ALA A 132 6.95 -9.43 19.61
C ALA A 132 8.00 -8.66 18.77
N ASN A 133 9.09 -9.33 18.39
CA ASN A 133 10.15 -8.72 17.57
C ASN A 133 9.73 -8.44 16.11
N LEU A 134 8.67 -9.10 15.63
CA LEU A 134 8.15 -8.95 14.28
C LEU A 134 6.98 -7.98 14.21
N GLN A 135 6.47 -7.51 15.35
CA GLN A 135 5.30 -6.66 15.40
C GLN A 135 5.59 -5.24 14.87
N PRO A 136 4.76 -4.73 13.95
CA PRO A 136 4.89 -3.36 13.49
C PRO A 136 4.51 -2.35 14.59
N LEU A 137 5.06 -1.14 14.49
CA LEU A 137 4.83 -0.08 15.48
C LEU A 137 3.36 0.17 15.78
N GLN A 138 2.50 0.16 14.77
CA GLN A 138 1.05 0.39 14.93
C GLN A 138 0.37 -0.67 15.80
N LEU A 139 0.81 -1.93 15.75
CA LEU A 139 0.30 -2.98 16.61
C LEU A 139 0.73 -2.77 18.07
N VAL A 140 2.00 -2.39 18.28
CA VAL A 140 2.54 -2.06 19.62
C VAL A 140 1.80 -0.85 20.22
N LEU A 141 1.65 0.22 19.45
CA LEU A 141 0.91 1.41 19.91
C LEU A 141 -0.54 1.10 20.27
N ARG A 142 -1.21 0.25 19.46
CA ARG A 142 -2.56 -0.23 19.77
C ARG A 142 -2.59 -1.02 21.08
N SER A 143 -1.63 -1.91 21.32
CA SER A 143 -1.57 -2.71 22.56
C SER A 143 -1.42 -1.82 23.78
N ILE A 144 -0.58 -0.78 23.72
CA ILE A 144 -0.41 0.21 24.78
C ILE A 144 -1.73 0.93 25.06
N LEU A 145 -2.46 1.35 24.03
CA LEU A 145 -3.75 2.03 24.19
C LEU A 145 -4.79 1.13 24.86
N VAL A 146 -4.90 -0.13 24.40
CA VAL A 146 -5.88 -1.08 24.92
C VAL A 146 -5.59 -1.46 26.37
N GLN A 147 -4.31 -1.70 26.71
CA GLN A 147 -3.91 -2.08 28.07
C GLN A 147 -4.12 -0.96 29.10
N ASN A 148 -3.99 0.29 28.69
CA ASN A 148 -4.14 1.45 29.58
C ASN A 148 -5.56 2.07 29.52
N THR A 149 -6.52 1.46 28.84
CA THR A 149 -7.92 1.91 28.86
C THR A 149 -8.63 1.34 30.10
N PRO A 150 -9.18 2.16 31.01
CA PRO A 150 -9.92 1.66 32.17
C PRO A 150 -11.11 0.81 31.73
N GLN A 151 -11.19 -0.43 32.18
CA GLN A 151 -12.33 -1.29 31.89
C GLN A 151 -13.47 -1.00 32.88
N PRO A 152 -14.72 -0.79 32.41
CA PRO A 152 -15.88 -0.68 33.27
C PRO A 152 -16.06 -1.99 34.07
N GLY A 153 -15.90 -1.92 35.40
CA GLY A 153 -16.02 -3.08 36.28
C GLY A 153 -14.78 -3.45 37.10
N MET A 154 -13.61 -2.89 36.84
CA MET A 154 -12.51 -2.89 37.78
C MET A 154 -12.82 -1.84 38.86
N ILE A 155 -13.32 -2.29 40.00
CA ILE A 155 -13.53 -1.45 41.19
C ILE A 155 -12.17 -1.21 41.83
N ALA A 156 -11.44 -0.23 41.29
CA ALA A 156 -10.32 0.38 41.98
C ALA A 156 -10.78 1.68 42.63
N ASP A 157 -10.11 2.11 43.69
CA ASP A 157 -10.34 3.38 44.36
C ASP A 157 -10.57 4.52 43.36
N ILE A 158 -11.52 5.40 43.61
CA ILE A 158 -11.90 6.51 42.70
C ILE A 158 -10.69 7.38 42.35
N GLN A 159 -9.74 7.53 43.27
CA GLN A 159 -8.51 8.28 43.04
C GLN A 159 -7.56 7.57 42.05
N SER A 160 -7.36 6.27 42.20
CA SER A 160 -6.50 5.49 41.29
C SER A 160 -7.08 5.42 39.89
N THR A 161 -8.41 5.41 39.75
CA THR A 161 -9.13 5.42 38.46
C THR A 161 -8.94 6.77 37.73
N ALA A 162 -8.95 7.89 38.47
CA ALA A 162 -8.75 9.22 37.89
C ALA A 162 -7.30 9.44 37.41
N GLU A 163 -6.30 8.92 38.14
CA GLU A 163 -4.91 8.97 37.72
C GLU A 163 -4.64 8.08 36.50
N MET A 164 -5.18 6.86 36.48
CA MET A 164 -5.09 5.97 35.31
C MET A 164 -5.74 6.60 34.08
N ALA A 165 -6.88 7.27 34.23
CA ALA A 165 -7.55 7.96 33.14
C ALA A 165 -6.67 9.09 32.55
N LYS A 166 -5.99 9.88 33.38
CA LYS A 166 -5.07 10.91 32.92
C LYS A 166 -3.88 10.33 32.17
N VAL A 167 -3.29 9.25 32.68
CA VAL A 167 -2.17 8.56 32.00
C VAL A 167 -2.64 7.96 30.67
N ALA A 168 -3.81 7.34 30.62
CA ALA A 168 -4.40 6.82 29.38
C ALA A 168 -4.62 7.93 28.34
N GLU A 169 -5.09 9.10 28.78
CA GLU A 169 -5.29 10.25 27.90
C GLU A 169 -3.96 10.80 27.36
N GLN A 170 -2.94 10.93 28.19
CA GLN A 170 -1.60 11.35 27.76
C GLN A 170 -0.98 10.35 26.77
N LEU A 171 -1.09 9.05 27.04
CA LEU A 171 -0.63 7.99 26.14
C LEU A 171 -1.35 8.04 24.78
N LYS A 172 -2.64 8.35 24.77
CA LYS A 172 -3.41 8.52 23.53
C LYS A 172 -2.84 9.62 22.64
N TYR A 173 -2.57 10.79 23.19
CA TYR A 173 -2.00 11.89 22.40
C TYR A 173 -0.54 11.61 21.99
N ALA A 174 0.29 11.05 22.87
CA ALA A 174 1.64 10.64 22.53
C ALA A 174 1.65 9.61 21.39
N THR A 175 0.75 8.63 21.42
CA THR A 175 0.60 7.62 20.38
C THR A 175 0.22 8.22 19.03
N ILE A 176 -0.69 9.21 19.01
CA ILE A 176 -1.08 9.92 17.77
C ILE A 176 0.15 10.62 17.17
N VAL A 177 0.94 11.32 17.98
CA VAL A 177 2.14 12.01 17.51
C VAL A 177 3.15 11.02 16.95
N VAL A 178 3.49 9.97 17.70
CA VAL A 178 4.47 8.95 17.27
C VAL A 178 4.02 8.22 16.00
N SER A 179 2.74 7.90 15.89
CA SER A 179 2.21 7.20 14.71
C SER A 179 2.16 8.06 13.45
N SER A 180 1.94 9.38 13.59
CA SER A 180 1.82 10.30 12.46
C SER A 180 3.15 10.92 12.02
N LEU A 181 4.13 11.03 12.92
CA LEU A 181 5.41 11.72 12.67
C LEU A 181 6.18 11.19 11.46
N PRO A 182 6.36 9.86 11.25
CA PRO A 182 7.04 9.35 10.07
C PRO A 182 6.33 9.69 8.75
N LEU A 183 4.99 9.71 8.75
CA LEU A 183 4.20 10.10 7.57
C LEU A 183 4.39 11.58 7.25
N LEU A 184 4.40 12.44 8.27
CA LEU A 184 4.66 13.88 8.12
C LEU A 184 6.06 14.16 7.58
N ILE A 185 7.08 13.42 8.05
CA ILE A 185 8.46 13.55 7.56
C ILE A 185 8.57 13.10 6.10
N MET A 186 7.85 12.06 5.72
CA MET A 186 7.88 11.52 4.36
C MET A 186 7.16 12.41 3.33
N TYR A 187 6.13 13.16 3.74
CA TYR A 187 5.29 13.94 2.85
C TYR A 187 6.06 14.91 1.93
N PRO A 188 7.01 15.74 2.41
CA PRO A 188 7.75 16.68 1.56
C PRO A 188 8.53 16.01 0.43
N PHE A 189 9.01 14.77 0.63
CA PHE A 189 9.74 14.03 -0.40
C PHE A 189 8.83 13.64 -1.58
N PHE A 190 7.55 13.42 -1.32
CA PHE A 190 6.58 13.05 -2.37
C PHE A 190 5.89 14.27 -2.98
N GLN A 191 5.72 15.37 -2.24
CA GLN A 191 5.04 16.58 -2.69
C GLN A 191 5.56 17.10 -4.04
N LYS A 192 6.88 17.14 -4.23
CA LYS A 192 7.51 17.59 -5.47
C LYS A 192 7.09 16.82 -6.74
N TYR A 193 6.56 15.62 -6.58
CA TYR A 193 6.07 14.81 -7.69
C TYR A 193 4.59 15.05 -7.99
N PHE A 194 3.81 15.48 -6.99
CA PHE A 194 2.41 15.85 -7.17
C PHE A 194 2.27 17.14 -7.98
N ASP A 195 3.06 18.16 -7.66
CA ASP A 195 3.00 19.46 -8.35
C ASP A 195 3.25 19.31 -9.87
N LYS A 196 4.16 18.40 -10.24
CA LYS A 196 4.46 18.11 -11.65
C LYS A 196 3.38 17.28 -12.35
N GLY A 197 2.65 16.44 -11.62
CA GLY A 197 1.61 15.57 -12.17
C GLY A 197 0.30 16.30 -12.47
N VAL A 198 -0.06 17.28 -11.67
CA VAL A 198 -1.28 18.08 -11.83
C VAL A 198 -1.20 18.99 -13.06
N MET A 199 -0.01 19.51 -13.38
CA MET A 199 0.20 20.40 -14.53
C MET A 199 0.00 19.71 -15.89
N VAL A 200 0.28 18.40 -16.00
CA VAL A 200 0.11 17.66 -17.27
C VAL A 200 -1.38 17.43 -17.60
N GLY A 201 -2.26 17.42 -16.59
CA GLY A 201 -3.71 17.27 -16.79
C GLY A 201 -4.43 18.58 -17.14
N SER A 202 -3.86 19.75 -16.79
CA SER A 202 -4.50 21.06 -16.97
C SER A 202 -4.24 21.70 -18.34
N VAL A 203 -3.34 21.15 -19.15
CA VAL A 203 -2.99 21.72 -20.49
C VAL A 203 -3.81 21.10 -21.63
N LYS A 204 -4.84 20.30 -21.33
CA LYS A 204 -5.85 19.86 -22.30
C LYS A 204 -7.11 20.73 -22.15
N GLY A 205 -7.00 22.01 -22.45
CA GLY A 205 -8.08 22.92 -22.75
C GLY A 205 -7.92 23.42 -24.18
#